data_cb9f78dcf8b00341124906c1930aa821
#
_entry.id   cb9f78dcf8b00341124906c1930aa821
#
_cell.length_a   1.000
_cell.length_b   1.000
_cell.length_c   1.000
_cell.angle_alpha   90.00
_cell.angle_beta   90.00
_cell.angle_gamma   90.00
#
_symmetry.space_group_name_H-M   'P 1'
#
loop_
_entity.id
_entity.type
_entity.pdbx_description
1 polymer ?
#
loop_
_entity_poly.entity_id
_entity_poly.type
_entity_poly.pdbx_seq_one_letter_code
_entity_poly.pdbx_strand_id
1 'polypeptide(L)'
;MKKIVLAFSGGLDTSFCVPYLVEQGFEVHTIFINTGGTSLEEQRKITKRAIELGAIKHVNKNIDKPLWKEIIKPLIWSGSLYQDRYPALCSDRYLIVKETVALCKKLKTKNIAHGCTGMGNDQVRFDLSIQAL
;
A
#
# COMPACT_ATOMS: atom_id res chain seq x y z
N MET A 1 -13.21 11.10 -16.06
CA MET A 1 -13.13 10.94 -14.60
C MET A 1 -11.67 11.02 -14.14
N LYS A 2 -11.45 11.53 -12.95
CA LYS A 2 -10.10 11.57 -12.36
C LYS A 2 -9.74 10.20 -11.82
N LYS A 3 -8.58 9.67 -12.20
CA LYS A 3 -8.06 8.41 -11.66
C LYS A 3 -7.47 8.63 -10.28
N ILE A 4 -7.68 7.65 -9.39
CA ILE A 4 -7.05 7.59 -8.08
C ILE A 4 -6.52 6.18 -7.82
N VAL A 5 -5.36 6.07 -7.18
CA VAL A 5 -4.80 4.79 -6.73
C VAL A 5 -4.95 4.69 -5.23
N LEU A 6 -5.60 3.62 -4.78
CA LEU A 6 -5.79 3.31 -3.37
C LEU A 6 -4.90 2.13 -2.97
N ALA A 7 -4.04 2.35 -1.96
CA ALA A 7 -3.36 1.26 -1.27
C ALA A 7 -4.41 0.45 -0.48
N PHE A 8 -4.68 -0.77 -0.91
CA PHE A 8 -5.83 -1.58 -0.49
C PHE A 8 -5.38 -2.84 0.24
N SER A 9 -5.72 -2.96 1.49
CA SER A 9 -5.40 -4.15 2.31
C SER A 9 -6.50 -5.21 2.34
N GLY A 10 -7.70 -4.88 1.91
CA GLY A 10 -8.89 -5.71 2.09
C GLY A 10 -9.51 -5.65 3.49
N GLY A 11 -8.94 -4.85 4.39
CA GLY A 11 -9.50 -4.56 5.71
C GLY A 11 -10.69 -3.60 5.65
N LEU A 12 -11.28 -3.31 6.81
CA LEU A 12 -12.50 -2.50 6.92
C LEU A 12 -12.31 -1.09 6.36
N ASP A 13 -11.24 -0.40 6.78
CA ASP A 13 -11.00 1.01 6.42
C ASP A 13 -10.81 1.19 4.91
N THR A 14 -9.95 0.37 4.30
CA THR A 14 -9.72 0.46 2.85
C THR A 14 -10.92 -0.03 2.04
N SER A 15 -11.72 -0.95 2.58
CA SER A 15 -12.96 -1.39 1.95
C SER A 15 -14.02 -0.28 1.92
N PHE A 16 -14.08 0.56 2.96
CA PHE A 16 -14.91 1.76 2.97
C PHE A 16 -14.43 2.82 1.97
N CYS A 17 -13.12 2.98 1.84
CA CYS A 17 -12.54 3.99 0.95
C CYS A 17 -12.93 3.78 -0.52
N VAL A 18 -13.11 2.54 -0.99
CA VAL A 18 -13.44 2.29 -2.40
C VAL A 18 -14.79 2.92 -2.80
N PRO A 19 -15.93 2.54 -2.21
CA PRO A 19 -17.21 3.14 -2.58
C PRO A 19 -17.24 4.65 -2.31
N TYR A 20 -16.63 5.11 -1.22
CA TYR A 20 -16.54 6.53 -0.91
C TYR A 20 -15.86 7.32 -2.04
N LEU A 21 -14.73 6.85 -2.55
CA LEU A 21 -14.02 7.50 -3.65
C LEU A 21 -14.80 7.42 -4.97
N VAL A 22 -15.51 6.32 -5.22
CA VAL A 22 -16.40 6.18 -6.38
C VAL A 22 -17.52 7.22 -6.31
N GLU A 23 -18.17 7.42 -5.17
CA GLU A 23 -19.19 8.44 -4.95
C GLU A 23 -18.66 9.86 -5.16
N GLN A 24 -17.36 10.10 -4.87
CA GLN A 24 -16.69 11.37 -5.15
C GLN A 24 -16.34 11.56 -6.65
N GLY A 25 -16.72 10.63 -7.52
CA GLY A 25 -16.50 10.69 -8.96
C GLY A 25 -15.10 10.28 -9.44
N PHE A 26 -14.37 9.52 -8.63
CA PHE A 26 -13.08 8.98 -9.03
C PHE A 26 -13.21 7.62 -9.73
N GLU A 27 -12.33 7.40 -10.70
CA GLU A 27 -12.02 6.08 -11.25
C GLU A 27 -10.99 5.41 -10.33
N VAL A 28 -11.47 4.50 -9.46
CA VAL A 28 -10.66 3.90 -8.40
C VAL A 28 -9.89 2.69 -8.91
N HIS A 29 -8.57 2.77 -8.83
CA HIS A 29 -7.64 1.66 -9.04
C HIS A 29 -7.05 1.24 -7.70
N THR A 30 -7.12 -0.03 -7.35
CA THR A 30 -6.61 -0.54 -6.08
C THR A 30 -5.35 -1.36 -6.28
N ILE A 31 -4.43 -1.29 -5.31
CA ILE A 31 -3.22 -2.11 -5.28
C ILE A 31 -3.04 -2.75 -3.90
N PHE A 32 -2.85 -4.07 -3.88
CA PHE A 32 -2.45 -4.82 -2.70
C PHE A 32 -0.98 -5.22 -2.82
N ILE A 33 -0.20 -4.89 -1.81
CA ILE A 33 1.22 -5.22 -1.75
C ILE A 33 1.42 -6.37 -0.77
N ASN A 34 1.80 -7.53 -1.31
CA ASN A 34 2.12 -8.71 -0.52
C ASN A 34 3.59 -8.69 -0.11
N THR A 35 3.84 -8.58 1.18
CA THR A 35 5.18 -8.62 1.79
C THR A 35 5.68 -10.04 2.07
N GLY A 36 4.91 -11.07 1.70
CA GLY A 36 5.29 -12.48 1.83
C GLY A 36 4.39 -13.32 2.74
N GLY A 37 3.45 -12.69 3.46
CA GLY A 37 2.58 -13.38 4.42
C GLY A 37 1.18 -13.77 3.90
N THR A 38 0.84 -13.39 2.65
CA THR A 38 -0.52 -13.57 2.12
C THR A 38 -0.55 -14.64 1.04
N SER A 39 -1.37 -15.67 1.22
CA SER A 39 -1.55 -16.77 0.27
C SER A 39 -2.22 -16.30 -1.04
N LEU A 40 -2.11 -17.11 -2.09
CA LEU A 40 -2.79 -16.83 -3.36
C LEU A 40 -4.31 -16.82 -3.22
N GLU A 41 -4.86 -17.66 -2.34
CA GLU A 41 -6.31 -17.69 -2.08
C GLU A 41 -6.78 -16.38 -1.43
N GLU A 42 -6.06 -15.89 -0.43
CA GLU A 42 -6.35 -14.61 0.22
C GLU A 42 -6.22 -13.44 -0.77
N GLN A 43 -5.19 -13.44 -1.61
CA GLN A 43 -5.05 -12.42 -2.66
C GLN A 43 -6.23 -12.42 -3.64
N ARG A 44 -6.77 -13.60 -3.98
CA ARG A 44 -7.98 -13.71 -4.81
C ARG A 44 -9.21 -13.14 -4.10
N LYS A 45 -9.36 -13.40 -2.80
CA LYS A 45 -10.46 -12.83 -1.98
C LYS A 45 -10.35 -11.30 -1.93
N ILE A 46 -9.14 -10.76 -1.73
CA ILE A 46 -8.87 -9.31 -1.73
C ILE A 46 -9.23 -8.70 -3.10
N THR A 47 -8.81 -9.34 -4.20
CA THR A 47 -9.13 -8.90 -5.55
C THR A 47 -10.65 -8.86 -5.79
N LYS A 48 -11.35 -9.95 -5.45
CA LYS A 48 -12.79 -10.05 -5.60
C LYS A 48 -13.50 -8.93 -4.83
N ARG A 49 -13.11 -8.73 -3.57
CA ARG A 49 -13.66 -7.68 -2.70
C ARG A 49 -13.44 -6.28 -3.29
N ALA A 50 -12.25 -5.98 -3.79
CA ALA A 50 -11.96 -4.68 -4.39
C ALA A 50 -12.88 -4.37 -5.57
N ILE A 51 -13.08 -5.34 -6.46
CA ILE A 51 -13.94 -5.18 -7.65
C ILE A 51 -15.42 -5.08 -7.25
N GLU A 52 -15.89 -5.91 -6.32
CA GLU A 52 -17.27 -5.86 -5.81
C GLU A 52 -17.61 -4.51 -5.16
N LEU A 53 -16.62 -3.85 -4.55
CA LEU A 53 -16.79 -2.52 -3.95
C LEU A 53 -16.78 -1.37 -4.96
N GLY A 54 -16.44 -1.64 -6.22
CA GLY A 54 -16.50 -0.64 -7.30
C GLY A 54 -15.15 -0.20 -7.86
N ALA A 55 -14.04 -0.87 -7.51
CA ALA A 55 -12.76 -0.60 -8.13
C ALA A 55 -12.77 -1.01 -9.61
N ILE A 56 -12.28 -0.14 -10.49
CA ILE A 56 -12.17 -0.42 -11.94
C ILE A 56 -11.14 -1.53 -12.21
N LYS A 57 -10.06 -1.53 -11.42
CA LYS A 57 -8.98 -2.50 -11.54
C LYS A 57 -8.29 -2.71 -10.20
N HIS A 58 -7.92 -3.94 -9.94
CA HIS A 58 -7.09 -4.33 -8.81
C HIS A 58 -5.77 -4.94 -9.27
N VAL A 59 -4.69 -4.65 -8.55
CA VAL A 59 -3.35 -5.21 -8.80
C VAL A 59 -2.82 -5.84 -7.52
N ASN A 60 -2.39 -7.09 -7.59
CA ASN A 60 -1.61 -7.73 -6.54
C ASN A 60 -0.13 -7.64 -6.90
N LYS A 61 0.70 -7.16 -6.00
CA LYS A 61 2.14 -7.03 -6.18
C LYS A 61 2.89 -7.73 -5.06
N ASN A 62 3.71 -8.72 -5.39
CA ASN A 62 4.62 -9.36 -4.45
C ASN A 62 5.93 -8.58 -4.38
N ILE A 63 6.39 -8.27 -3.18
CA ILE A 63 7.61 -7.50 -2.92
C ILE A 63 8.60 -8.22 -1.99
N ASP A 64 8.52 -9.53 -1.89
CA ASP A 64 9.44 -10.36 -1.09
C ASP A 64 10.91 -10.09 -1.43
N LYS A 65 11.27 -10.07 -2.71
CA LYS A 65 12.64 -9.80 -3.16
C LYS A 65 13.11 -8.37 -2.89
N PRO A 66 12.38 -7.31 -3.27
CA PRO A 66 12.72 -5.95 -2.87
C PRO A 66 12.78 -5.76 -1.37
N LEU A 67 11.85 -6.34 -0.60
CA LEU A 67 11.83 -6.28 0.85
C LEU A 67 13.11 -6.85 1.46
N TRP A 68 13.53 -8.02 0.99
CA TRP A 68 14.79 -8.61 1.42
C TRP A 68 15.99 -7.72 1.09
N LYS A 69 16.11 -7.30 -0.17
CA LYS A 69 17.27 -6.57 -0.68
C LYS A 69 17.39 -5.16 -0.12
N GLU A 70 16.28 -4.42 -0.08
CA GLU A 70 16.28 -3.00 0.22
C GLU A 70 16.06 -2.69 1.71
N ILE A 71 15.45 -3.60 2.46
CA ILE A 71 15.10 -3.39 3.87
C ILE A 71 15.79 -4.40 4.79
N ILE A 72 15.46 -5.69 4.67
CA ILE A 72 15.85 -6.69 5.66
C ILE A 72 17.37 -6.88 5.71
N LYS A 73 18.00 -7.09 4.56
CA LYS A 73 19.45 -7.31 4.46
C LYS A 73 20.28 -6.12 4.98
N PRO A 74 20.01 -4.87 4.60
CA PRO A 74 20.70 -3.71 5.18
C PRO A 74 20.51 -3.58 6.70
N LEU A 75 19.32 -3.90 7.22
CA LEU A 75 19.04 -3.85 8.65
C LEU A 75 19.84 -4.88 9.43
N ILE A 76 19.94 -6.11 8.93
CA ILE A 76 20.76 -7.16 9.53
C ILE A 76 22.22 -6.73 9.56
N TRP A 77 22.72 -6.17 8.46
CA TRP A 77 24.12 -5.74 8.37
C TRP A 77 24.44 -4.54 9.26
N SER A 78 23.52 -3.60 9.40
CA SER A 78 23.73 -2.42 10.25
C SER A 78 23.59 -2.72 11.73
N GLY A 79 22.92 -3.82 12.12
CA GLY A 79 22.58 -4.11 13.51
C GLY A 79 21.70 -3.03 14.16
N SER A 80 21.09 -2.16 13.37
CA SER A 80 20.28 -1.05 13.88
C SER A 80 18.98 -1.53 14.51
N LEU A 81 18.70 -1.03 15.70
CA LEU A 81 17.46 -1.29 16.42
C LEU A 81 16.72 0.03 16.67
N TYR A 82 15.39 -0.02 16.58
CA TYR A 82 14.54 1.09 17.03
C TYR A 82 14.55 1.13 18.56
N GLN A 83 14.95 2.26 19.15
CA GLN A 83 15.11 2.43 20.61
C GLN A 83 16.00 1.36 21.26
N ASP A 84 17.03 0.88 20.55
CA ASP A 84 17.95 -0.17 20.99
C ASP A 84 17.29 -1.50 21.41
N ARG A 85 16.04 -1.73 21.02
CA ARG A 85 15.24 -2.90 21.43
C ARG A 85 14.55 -3.64 20.29
N TYR A 86 14.02 -2.90 19.29
CA TYR A 86 13.12 -3.47 18.29
C TYR A 86 13.75 -3.46 16.91
N PRO A 87 13.67 -4.58 16.15
CA PRO A 87 14.02 -4.54 14.74
C PRO A 87 13.03 -3.67 13.98
N ALA A 88 13.48 -3.03 12.95
CA ALA A 88 12.80 -2.20 11.94
C ALA A 88 11.28 -2.36 11.79
N LEU A 89 10.54 -1.91 12.77
CA LEU A 89 9.08 -1.95 12.74
C LEU A 89 8.53 -1.09 11.59
N CYS A 90 7.66 -1.70 10.80
CA CYS A 90 6.91 -1.01 9.74
C CYS A 90 7.76 -0.39 8.61
N SER A 91 9.01 -0.80 8.42
CA SER A 91 9.87 -0.32 7.32
C SER A 91 9.36 -0.73 5.94
N ASP A 92 8.56 -1.78 5.86
CA ASP A 92 7.86 -2.23 4.65
C ASP A 92 6.89 -1.18 4.09
N ARG A 93 6.41 -0.24 4.90
CA ARG A 93 5.52 0.86 4.48
C ARG A 93 6.13 1.69 3.37
N TYR A 94 7.43 1.93 3.40
CA TYR A 94 8.14 2.63 2.32
C TYR A 94 8.01 1.89 0.97
N LEU A 95 8.19 0.57 0.96
CA LEU A 95 8.06 -0.23 -0.27
C LEU A 95 6.61 -0.30 -0.76
N ILE A 96 5.64 -0.36 0.15
CA ILE A 96 4.21 -0.29 -0.19
C ILE A 96 3.91 1.02 -0.93
N VAL A 97 4.38 2.14 -0.40
CA VAL A 97 4.23 3.47 -1.04
C VAL A 97 4.95 3.52 -2.37
N LYS A 98 6.19 3.02 -2.45
CA LYS A 98 7.00 2.99 -3.69
C LYS A 98 6.26 2.29 -4.83
N GLU A 99 5.67 1.12 -4.58
CA GLU A 99 4.88 0.38 -5.58
C GLU A 99 3.55 1.09 -5.93
N THR A 100 2.92 1.71 -4.95
CA THR A 100 1.69 2.50 -5.16
C THR A 100 1.98 3.73 -6.05
N VAL A 101 3.06 4.46 -5.77
CA VAL A 101 3.52 5.59 -6.61
C VAL A 101 3.89 5.12 -8.01
N ALA A 102 4.56 3.96 -8.14
CA ALA A 102 4.88 3.39 -9.46
C ALA A 102 3.61 3.12 -10.29
N LEU A 103 2.55 2.61 -9.67
CA LEU A 103 1.26 2.43 -10.34
C LEU A 103 0.64 3.78 -10.74
N CYS A 104 0.72 4.80 -9.89
CA CYS A 104 0.26 6.16 -10.22
C CYS A 104 0.97 6.73 -11.46
N LYS A 105 2.29 6.62 -11.50
CA LYS A 105 3.09 7.05 -12.66
C LYS A 105 2.67 6.31 -13.93
N LYS A 106 2.44 4.99 -13.84
CA LYS A 106 1.95 4.16 -14.97
C LYS A 106 0.55 4.59 -15.46
N LEU A 107 -0.33 4.95 -14.54
CA LEU A 107 -1.71 5.41 -14.85
C LEU A 107 -1.78 6.90 -15.20
N LYS A 108 -0.65 7.62 -15.11
CA LYS A 108 -0.55 9.07 -15.33
C LYS A 108 -1.50 9.87 -14.41
N THR A 109 -1.57 9.49 -13.14
CA THR A 109 -2.32 10.20 -12.10
C THR A 109 -1.41 10.63 -10.95
N LYS A 110 -1.78 11.71 -10.27
CA LYS A 110 -1.13 12.20 -9.04
C LYS A 110 -1.98 11.95 -7.78
N ASN A 111 -3.14 11.32 -7.95
CA ASN A 111 -4.06 11.08 -6.84
C ASN A 111 -3.75 9.73 -6.20
N ILE A 112 -3.39 9.75 -4.93
CA ILE A 112 -3.15 8.58 -4.10
C ILE A 112 -4.06 8.66 -2.88
N ALA A 113 -4.60 7.51 -2.46
CA ALA A 113 -5.34 7.36 -1.23
C ALA A 113 -4.79 6.16 -0.42
N HIS A 114 -4.94 6.26 0.88
CA HIS A 114 -4.67 5.18 1.82
C HIS A 114 -5.68 5.20 2.97
N GLY A 115 -5.86 4.08 3.64
CA GLY A 115 -6.81 3.93 4.75
C GLY A 115 -6.20 4.14 6.14
N CYS A 116 -5.06 4.83 6.26
CA CYS A 116 -4.44 5.06 7.56
C CYS A 116 -5.20 6.14 8.33
N THR A 117 -5.41 5.88 9.63
CA THR A 117 -6.07 6.83 10.53
C THR A 117 -5.21 8.08 10.71
N GLY A 118 -5.81 9.25 10.62
CA GLY A 118 -5.16 10.51 10.92
C GLY A 118 -4.57 10.51 12.33
N MET A 119 -3.42 11.17 12.52
CA MET A 119 -2.65 11.21 13.77
C MET A 119 -2.00 9.86 14.18
N GLY A 120 -2.02 8.85 13.31
CA GLY A 120 -1.32 7.60 13.52
C GLY A 120 0.10 7.60 12.94
N ASN A 121 0.96 6.72 13.45
CA ASN A 121 2.33 6.58 12.95
C ASN A 121 2.39 6.11 11.49
N ASP A 122 1.48 5.26 11.07
CA ASP A 122 1.43 4.79 9.68
C ASP A 122 0.99 5.89 8.72
N GLN A 123 0.07 6.76 9.12
CA GLN A 123 -0.31 7.92 8.32
C GLN A 123 0.92 8.80 8.03
N VAL A 124 1.74 9.11 9.04
CA VAL A 124 2.98 9.89 8.86
C VAL A 124 3.95 9.18 7.91
N ARG A 125 4.14 7.88 8.06
CA ARG A 125 5.03 7.09 7.18
C ARG A 125 4.56 7.12 5.73
N PHE A 126 3.26 6.95 5.48
CA PHE A 126 2.68 7.02 4.15
C PHE A 126 2.82 8.41 3.54
N ASP A 127 2.39 9.45 4.26
CA ASP A 127 2.39 10.81 3.73
C ASP A 127 3.80 11.32 3.41
N LEU A 128 4.76 11.12 4.31
CA LEU A 128 6.16 11.53 4.06
C LEU A 128 6.79 10.73 2.92
N SER A 129 6.51 9.43 2.82
CA SER A 129 7.05 8.60 1.74
C SER A 129 6.44 8.98 0.39
N ILE A 130 5.14 9.31 0.33
CA ILE A 130 4.48 9.78 -0.89
C ILE A 130 5.07 11.12 -1.35
N GLN A 131 5.34 12.03 -0.43
CA GLN A 131 5.95 13.33 -0.76
C GLN A 131 7.38 13.20 -1.25
N ALA A 132 8.13 12.20 -0.77
CA ALA A 132 9.53 11.99 -1.13
C ALA A 132 9.71 11.29 -2.49
N LEU A 133 8.71 10.57 -3.01
CA LEU A 133 8.76 9.73 -4.22
C LEU A 133 8.03 10.35 -5.41
#